data_b614cc493af3247275951cb55f07386e
#
_entry.id   b614cc493af3247275951cb55f07386e
#
_cell.length_a   1.000
_cell.length_b   1.000
_cell.length_c   1.000
_cell.angle_alpha   90.00
_cell.angle_beta   90.00
_cell.angle_gamma   90.00
#
_symmetry.space_group_name_H-M   'P 1'
#
loop_
_entity.id
_entity.type
_entity.pdbx_description
1 polymer ?
#
loop_
_entity_poly.entity_id
_entity_poly.type
_entity_poly.pdbx_seq_one_letter_code
_entity_poly.pdbx_strand_id
1 'polypeptide(L)'
;MHHFLACHRHHGSGGRPSDAGYVLLSGPPIVRLSAADHTRTRQLVRDTSTFNAYFPTTANAGLEGTFEPGKIDNNFHTFEAGGVDWLVLTLELWPRVEAVQWARGVVAAHPRHNVIINTHAYLTADGSIAQNSDYGVSSPQYLYDNLVKVYPNIKMVFSGHVGQAAAREDTGVNGNRIFSYLGAFHSNVTNPVRILEIDTRAGTLKSAIHAPSLGAIWTQYDRSTSGLEVIR
;
A
#
# COMPACT_ATOMS: atom_id res chain seq x y z
N MET A 1 -8.61 -10.76 -0.44
CA MET A 1 -7.71 -10.13 -1.42
C MET A 1 -8.14 -8.67 -1.51
N HIS A 2 -7.30 -7.76 -1.10
CA HIS A 2 -7.62 -6.32 -1.14
C HIS A 2 -6.91 -5.73 -2.33
N HIS A 3 -7.66 -5.09 -3.21
CA HIS A 3 -7.13 -4.44 -4.40
C HIS A 3 -7.20 -2.92 -4.21
N PHE A 4 -6.08 -2.26 -4.46
CA PHE A 4 -6.03 -0.82 -4.59
C PHE A 4 -5.79 -0.50 -6.06
N LEU A 5 -6.62 0.36 -6.61
CA LEU A 5 -6.49 0.85 -7.98
C LEU A 5 -6.18 2.35 -7.92
N ALA A 6 -5.04 2.75 -8.43
CA ALA A 6 -4.69 4.16 -8.61
C ALA A 6 -4.88 4.55 -10.08
N CYS A 7 -5.61 5.63 -10.34
CA CYS A 7 -5.81 6.18 -11.67
C CYS A 7 -5.19 7.57 -11.75
N HIS A 8 -4.43 7.83 -12.81
CA HIS A 8 -3.88 9.15 -13.10
C HIS A 8 -4.65 9.82 -14.22
N ARG A 9 -5.09 11.07 -14.02
CA ARG A 9 -5.61 11.94 -15.08
C ARG A 9 -4.58 12.97 -15.48
N HIS A 10 -4.22 12.96 -16.76
CA HIS A 10 -3.46 14.04 -17.35
C HIS A 10 -4.46 15.11 -17.88
N HIS A 11 -4.47 16.29 -17.28
CA HIS A 11 -5.09 17.47 -17.89
C HIS A 11 -4.08 18.14 -18.82
N GLY A 12 -3.96 17.61 -20.04
CA GLY A 12 -3.32 18.30 -21.16
C GLY A 12 -4.40 18.91 -22.03
N SER A 13 -4.28 20.19 -22.35
CA SER A 13 -5.10 20.86 -23.37
C SER A 13 -4.90 20.15 -24.72
N GLY A 14 -5.89 19.37 -25.16
CA GLY A 14 -6.01 18.91 -26.55
C GLY A 14 -5.54 17.49 -26.89
N GLY A 15 -5.36 16.58 -25.94
CA GLY A 15 -5.01 15.17 -26.19
C GLY A 15 -6.16 14.20 -25.97
N ARG A 16 -6.21 13.11 -26.73
CA ARG A 16 -7.21 12.03 -26.60
C ARG A 16 -7.11 11.35 -25.22
N PRO A 17 -8.20 10.79 -24.65
CA PRO A 17 -8.22 10.17 -23.30
C PRO A 17 -7.64 8.74 -23.30
N SER A 18 -6.41 8.54 -23.77
CA SER A 18 -5.79 7.21 -23.90
C SER A 18 -4.70 6.89 -22.90
N ASP A 19 -4.33 7.82 -21.99
CA ASP A 19 -3.18 7.64 -21.11
C ASP A 19 -3.54 7.55 -19.61
N ALA A 20 -4.70 6.98 -19.28
CA ALA A 20 -5.02 6.61 -17.91
C ALA A 20 -4.30 5.30 -17.57
N GLY A 21 -3.15 5.38 -16.90
CA GLY A 21 -2.48 4.22 -16.34
C GLY A 21 -3.16 3.77 -15.05
N TYR A 22 -3.44 2.48 -14.92
CA TYR A 22 -3.97 1.87 -13.70
C TYR A 22 -2.87 1.03 -13.05
N VAL A 23 -2.64 1.24 -11.76
CA VAL A 23 -1.76 0.40 -10.97
C VAL A 23 -2.61 -0.43 -10.02
N LEU A 24 -2.58 -1.75 -10.18
CA LEU A 24 -3.23 -2.67 -9.27
C LEU A 24 -2.26 -3.07 -8.17
N LEU A 25 -2.51 -2.63 -6.96
CA LEU A 25 -1.72 -2.99 -5.78
C LEU A 25 -2.42 -4.16 -5.07
N SER A 26 -1.86 -5.36 -5.16
CA SER A 26 -2.34 -6.52 -4.41
C SER A 26 -1.38 -6.82 -3.26
N GLY A 27 -1.90 -6.81 -2.04
CA GLY A 27 -1.16 -7.30 -0.87
C GLY A 27 -1.17 -8.84 -0.80
N PRO A 28 -0.23 -9.46 -0.07
CA PRO A 28 -0.18 -10.90 0.09
C PRO A 28 -1.48 -11.45 0.72
N PRO A 29 -1.99 -12.61 0.25
CA PRO A 29 -3.20 -13.22 0.78
C PRO A 29 -2.99 -13.70 2.21
N ILE A 30 -4.05 -13.63 3.03
CA ILE A 30 -4.08 -14.20 4.37
C ILE A 30 -4.88 -15.49 4.36
N VAL A 31 -4.28 -16.52 4.91
CA VAL A 31 -4.98 -17.75 5.26
C VAL A 31 -5.71 -17.51 6.59
N ARG A 32 -7.03 -17.66 6.60
CA ARG A 32 -7.81 -17.60 7.86
C ARG A 32 -7.45 -18.80 8.73
N LEU A 33 -6.92 -18.52 9.92
CA LEU A 33 -6.61 -19.52 10.93
C LEU A 33 -7.56 -19.37 12.12
N SER A 34 -7.95 -20.50 12.71
CA SER A 34 -8.72 -20.52 13.95
C SER A 34 -7.86 -20.10 15.16
N ALA A 35 -8.47 -19.45 16.14
CA ALA A 35 -7.81 -18.82 17.29
C ALA A 35 -7.09 -19.76 18.29
N ALA A 36 -6.88 -21.04 17.99
CA ALA A 36 -6.52 -22.04 18.98
C ALA A 36 -5.01 -22.22 19.24
N ASP A 37 -4.11 -21.67 18.43
CA ASP A 37 -2.67 -21.87 18.65
C ASP A 37 -1.84 -20.69 18.11
N HIS A 38 -1.53 -19.75 18.99
CA HIS A 38 -0.72 -18.56 18.65
C HIS A 38 0.70 -18.91 18.15
N THR A 39 1.31 -20.00 18.62
CA THR A 39 2.65 -20.41 18.18
C THR A 39 2.59 -20.94 16.75
N ARG A 40 1.60 -21.78 16.44
CA ARG A 40 1.36 -22.30 15.10
C ARG A 40 0.96 -21.18 14.14
N THR A 41 0.16 -20.22 14.59
CA THR A 41 -0.25 -19.06 13.81
C THR A 41 0.95 -18.18 13.44
N ARG A 42 1.89 -17.94 14.34
CA ARG A 42 3.13 -17.20 14.04
C ARG A 42 3.96 -17.88 12.95
N GLN A 43 4.08 -19.20 13.01
CA GLN A 43 4.78 -19.96 11.99
C GLN A 43 4.07 -19.91 10.64
N LEU A 44 2.76 -20.05 10.62
CA LEU A 44 1.93 -20.06 9.41
C LEU A 44 1.87 -18.68 8.74
N VAL A 45 1.95 -17.59 9.49
CA VAL A 45 2.05 -16.22 8.91
C VAL A 45 3.31 -16.07 8.05
N ARG A 46 4.35 -16.86 8.30
CA ARG A 46 5.61 -16.82 7.52
C ARG A 46 5.72 -17.92 6.47
N ASP A 47 4.81 -18.88 6.48
CA ASP A 47 4.75 -19.89 5.41
C ASP A 47 3.94 -19.34 4.22
N THR A 48 4.67 -18.76 3.29
CA THR A 48 4.13 -18.21 2.04
C THR A 48 4.45 -19.10 0.83
N SER A 49 4.82 -20.35 1.07
CA SER A 49 5.24 -21.30 0.02
C SER A 49 4.18 -21.48 -1.06
N THR A 50 2.93 -21.70 -0.66
CA THR A 50 1.80 -21.82 -1.59
C THR A 50 1.57 -20.52 -2.37
N PHE A 51 1.64 -19.35 -1.71
CA PHE A 51 1.50 -18.06 -2.37
C PHE A 51 2.58 -17.88 -3.44
N ASN A 52 3.84 -18.10 -3.11
CA ASN A 52 4.96 -17.95 -4.03
C ASN A 52 4.94 -18.99 -5.18
N ALA A 53 4.34 -20.17 -4.96
CA ALA A 53 4.14 -21.15 -6.02
C ALA A 53 3.12 -20.67 -7.08
N TYR A 54 2.04 -20.00 -6.64
CA TYR A 54 1.03 -19.45 -7.55
C TYR A 54 1.44 -18.10 -8.17
N PHE A 55 2.25 -17.32 -7.47
CA PHE A 55 2.72 -16.00 -7.89
C PHE A 55 4.26 -15.96 -7.91
N PRO A 56 4.89 -16.69 -8.83
CA PRO A 56 6.35 -16.69 -8.91
C PRO A 56 6.89 -15.32 -9.36
N THR A 57 8.10 -14.99 -8.94
CA THR A 57 8.76 -13.74 -9.34
C THR A 57 8.83 -13.55 -10.85
N THR A 58 8.94 -14.64 -11.60
CA THR A 58 9.01 -14.64 -13.08
C THR A 58 7.70 -14.25 -13.76
N ALA A 59 6.57 -14.33 -13.07
CA ALA A 59 5.26 -13.95 -13.60
C ALA A 59 4.92 -12.46 -13.35
N ASN A 60 5.77 -11.72 -12.63
CA ASN A 60 5.55 -10.33 -12.27
C ASN A 60 6.36 -9.40 -13.18
N ALA A 61 5.70 -8.90 -14.23
CA ALA A 61 6.28 -7.88 -15.09
C ALA A 61 6.56 -6.59 -14.30
N GLY A 62 7.74 -6.00 -14.49
CA GLY A 62 8.14 -4.78 -13.80
C GLY A 62 8.61 -5.00 -12.36
N LEU A 63 8.79 -6.24 -11.90
CA LEU A 63 9.42 -6.53 -10.61
C LEU A 63 10.90 -6.13 -10.65
N GLU A 64 11.29 -5.18 -9.79
CA GLU A 64 12.65 -4.66 -9.71
C GLU A 64 13.49 -5.39 -8.66
N GLY A 65 12.87 -5.86 -7.58
CA GLY A 65 13.58 -6.61 -6.57
C GLY A 65 12.71 -7.18 -5.47
N THR A 66 13.29 -8.14 -4.76
CA THR A 66 12.66 -8.84 -3.63
C THR A 66 13.59 -8.91 -2.44
N PHE A 67 13.04 -8.97 -1.22
CA PHE A 67 13.81 -9.18 0.01
C PHE A 67 14.45 -10.57 0.05
N GLU A 68 13.67 -11.61 -0.26
CA GLU A 68 14.15 -12.98 -0.33
C GLU A 68 14.14 -13.46 -1.80
N PRO A 69 15.25 -14.01 -2.30
CA PRO A 69 15.31 -14.52 -3.67
C PRO A 69 14.19 -15.52 -3.96
N GLY A 70 13.48 -15.31 -5.07
CA GLY A 70 12.40 -16.18 -5.52
C GLY A 70 11.07 -16.02 -4.79
N LYS A 71 10.96 -15.11 -3.81
CA LYS A 71 9.72 -14.82 -3.11
C LYS A 71 9.25 -13.38 -3.35
N ILE A 72 7.95 -13.19 -3.53
CA ILE A 72 7.35 -11.87 -3.76
C ILE A 72 6.64 -11.29 -2.55
N ASP A 73 6.79 -11.88 -1.37
CA ASP A 73 6.15 -11.41 -0.13
C ASP A 73 6.55 -9.97 0.22
N ASN A 74 7.83 -9.66 -0.03
CA ASN A 74 8.39 -8.33 0.10
C ASN A 74 9.09 -7.99 -1.22
N ASN A 75 8.57 -6.99 -1.91
CA ASN A 75 9.03 -6.64 -3.25
C ASN A 75 8.86 -5.16 -3.54
N PHE A 76 9.47 -4.69 -4.62
CA PHE A 76 9.18 -3.35 -5.14
C PHE A 76 9.15 -3.32 -6.66
N HIS A 77 8.41 -2.33 -7.16
CA HIS A 77 8.23 -2.01 -8.56
C HIS A 77 8.41 -0.52 -8.76
N THR A 78 8.89 -0.10 -9.93
CA THR A 78 8.94 1.31 -10.32
C THR A 78 8.09 1.55 -11.55
N PHE A 79 7.56 2.76 -11.68
CA PHE A 79 6.81 3.21 -12.85
C PHE A 79 6.79 4.74 -12.93
N GLU A 80 6.56 5.27 -14.11
CA GLU A 80 6.33 6.69 -14.33
C GLU A 80 4.84 6.97 -14.53
N ALA A 81 4.31 7.97 -13.83
CA ALA A 81 2.95 8.47 -14.03
C ALA A 81 2.86 9.94 -13.59
N GLY A 82 2.10 10.75 -14.35
CA GLY A 82 1.95 12.15 -14.01
C GLY A 82 3.21 13.00 -14.15
N GLY A 83 4.19 12.54 -14.95
CA GLY A 83 5.47 13.19 -15.14
C GLY A 83 6.37 13.14 -13.90
N VAL A 84 6.20 12.12 -13.06
CA VAL A 84 7.04 11.83 -11.90
C VAL A 84 7.24 10.33 -11.73
N ASP A 85 8.37 9.96 -11.14
CA ASP A 85 8.73 8.58 -10.85
C ASP A 85 8.06 8.10 -9.54
N TRP A 86 7.51 6.90 -9.59
CA TRP A 86 6.88 6.22 -8.48
C TRP A 86 7.59 4.91 -8.16
N LEU A 87 7.59 4.56 -6.88
CA LEU A 87 8.01 3.25 -6.38
C LEU A 87 6.92 2.68 -5.48
N VAL A 88 6.44 1.49 -5.82
CA VAL A 88 5.54 0.72 -4.96
C VAL A 88 6.35 -0.31 -4.21
N LEU A 89 6.35 -0.21 -2.89
CA LEU A 89 7.01 -1.12 -1.96
C LEU A 89 5.95 -1.95 -1.26
N THR A 90 5.89 -3.24 -1.56
CA THR A 90 4.97 -4.19 -0.90
C THR A 90 5.70 -4.91 0.21
N LEU A 91 5.09 -4.92 1.39
CA LEU A 91 5.63 -5.56 2.59
C LEU A 91 4.66 -6.58 3.15
N GLU A 92 5.20 -7.66 3.66
CA GLU A 92 4.48 -8.73 4.35
C GLU A 92 3.67 -8.21 5.57
N LEU A 93 2.70 -9.00 6.02
CA LEU A 93 1.95 -8.72 7.25
C LEU A 93 2.90 -8.65 8.45
N TRP A 94 2.83 -7.54 9.22
CA TRP A 94 3.75 -7.26 10.35
C TRP A 94 5.20 -7.58 9.97
N PRO A 95 5.81 -6.76 9.11
CA PRO A 95 7.07 -7.08 8.47
C PRO A 95 8.16 -7.43 9.48
N ARG A 96 8.96 -8.43 9.17
CA ARG A 96 10.17 -8.72 9.96
C ARG A 96 11.09 -7.50 10.03
N VAL A 97 11.84 -7.38 11.09
CA VAL A 97 12.80 -6.26 11.26
C VAL A 97 13.77 -6.20 10.08
N GLU A 98 14.24 -7.34 9.61
CA GLU A 98 15.14 -7.47 8.46
C GLU A 98 14.48 -7.02 7.16
N ALA A 99 13.17 -7.30 6.97
CA ALA A 99 12.41 -6.83 5.83
C ALA A 99 12.24 -5.29 5.85
N VAL A 100 12.01 -4.72 7.05
CA VAL A 100 11.99 -3.25 7.20
C VAL A 100 13.36 -2.64 6.94
N GLN A 101 14.45 -3.27 7.36
CA GLN A 101 15.81 -2.79 7.07
C GLN A 101 16.12 -2.84 5.57
N TRP A 102 15.75 -3.93 4.89
CA TRP A 102 15.84 -4.03 3.44
C TRP A 102 15.03 -2.92 2.75
N ALA A 103 13.78 -2.72 3.16
CA ALA A 103 12.90 -1.67 2.64
C ALA A 103 13.51 -0.28 2.77
N ARG A 104 14.18 0.02 3.90
CA ARG A 104 14.94 1.27 4.09
C ARG A 104 16.04 1.43 3.05
N GLY A 105 16.77 0.36 2.77
CA GLY A 105 17.79 0.35 1.70
C GLY A 105 17.20 0.64 0.33
N VAL A 106 16.06 0.03 0.01
CA VAL A 106 15.33 0.29 -1.25
C VAL A 106 14.92 1.76 -1.36
N VAL A 107 14.26 2.30 -0.33
CA VAL A 107 13.78 3.71 -0.34
C VAL A 107 14.96 4.68 -0.44
N ALA A 108 16.05 4.43 0.29
CA ALA A 108 17.26 5.27 0.27
C ALA A 108 17.97 5.23 -1.10
N ALA A 109 17.94 4.10 -1.80
CA ALA A 109 18.52 3.96 -3.14
C ALA A 109 17.68 4.65 -4.24
N HIS A 110 16.44 5.00 -3.96
CA HIS A 110 15.50 5.61 -4.91
C HIS A 110 15.03 7.01 -4.47
N PRO A 111 15.95 7.98 -4.21
CA PRO A 111 15.61 9.26 -3.60
C PRO A 111 14.73 10.16 -4.49
N ARG A 112 14.67 9.89 -5.78
CA ARG A 112 13.85 10.65 -6.75
C ARG A 112 12.47 10.06 -6.98
N HIS A 113 12.21 8.85 -6.48
CA HIS A 113 10.90 8.20 -6.61
C HIS A 113 9.96 8.62 -5.47
N ASN A 114 8.72 8.86 -5.80
CA ASN A 114 7.64 9.03 -4.83
C ASN A 114 7.17 7.65 -4.36
N VAL A 115 7.37 7.33 -3.10
CA VAL A 115 7.19 5.97 -2.59
C VAL A 115 5.76 5.77 -2.06
N ILE A 116 5.16 4.68 -2.48
CA ILE A 116 3.90 4.13 -1.99
C ILE A 116 4.22 2.83 -1.26
N ILE A 117 3.85 2.72 0.01
CA ILE A 117 3.97 1.49 0.78
C ILE A 117 2.64 0.77 0.76
N ASN A 118 2.66 -0.52 0.44
CA ASN A 118 1.52 -1.42 0.52
C ASN A 118 1.83 -2.53 1.54
N THR A 119 0.99 -2.67 2.57
CA THR A 119 1.12 -3.72 3.57
C THR A 119 -0.26 -4.17 4.04
N HIS A 120 -0.35 -5.35 4.66
CA HIS A 120 -1.66 -5.87 5.03
C HIS A 120 -2.27 -5.16 6.25
N ALA A 121 -1.51 -4.92 7.31
CA ALA A 121 -1.96 -4.24 8.52
C ALA A 121 -1.14 -2.98 8.78
N TYR A 122 -1.83 -1.83 8.93
CA TYR A 122 -1.18 -0.57 9.28
C TYR A 122 -2.10 0.32 10.13
N LEU A 123 -3.26 0.72 9.60
CA LEU A 123 -4.24 1.49 10.36
C LEU A 123 -5.25 0.58 11.09
N THR A 124 -5.72 1.03 12.22
CA THR A 124 -6.89 0.49 12.91
C THR A 124 -8.18 1.04 12.30
N ALA A 125 -9.33 0.51 12.70
CA ALA A 125 -10.63 0.91 12.17
C ALA A 125 -10.98 2.39 12.44
N ASP A 126 -10.42 2.99 13.48
CA ASP A 126 -10.57 4.42 13.82
C ASP A 126 -9.55 5.33 13.12
N GLY A 127 -8.65 4.76 12.31
CA GLY A 127 -7.62 5.50 11.57
C GLY A 127 -6.34 5.75 12.36
N SER A 128 -6.17 5.25 13.57
CA SER A 128 -4.89 5.32 14.28
C SER A 128 -3.91 4.27 13.73
N ILE A 129 -2.61 4.47 13.93
CA ILE A 129 -1.59 3.46 13.61
C ILE A 129 -1.66 2.35 14.66
N ALA A 130 -1.77 1.08 14.24
CA ALA A 130 -1.85 -0.03 15.15
C ALA A 130 -0.54 -0.21 15.95
N GLN A 131 -0.68 -0.30 17.26
CA GLN A 131 0.46 -0.34 18.20
C GLN A 131 1.02 -1.75 18.37
N ASN A 132 0.22 -2.77 18.14
CA ASN A 132 0.55 -4.17 18.38
C ASN A 132 0.62 -4.96 17.09
N SER A 133 1.40 -6.02 17.10
CA SER A 133 1.33 -7.12 16.14
C SER A 133 0.78 -8.33 16.87
N ASP A 134 -0.34 -8.89 16.42
CA ASP A 134 -0.94 -10.05 17.09
C ASP A 134 -0.07 -11.30 16.94
N TYR A 135 0.52 -11.49 15.76
CA TYR A 135 1.29 -12.68 15.38
C TYR A 135 2.68 -12.37 14.84
N GLY A 136 2.98 -11.09 14.60
CA GLY A 136 4.21 -10.66 13.97
C GLY A 136 5.31 -10.31 14.97
N VAL A 137 6.48 -10.01 14.44
CA VAL A 137 7.65 -9.58 15.21
C VAL A 137 7.63 -8.07 15.42
N SER A 138 7.15 -7.31 14.42
CA SER A 138 7.06 -5.86 14.51
C SER A 138 5.61 -5.38 14.38
N SER A 139 5.30 -4.27 15.01
CA SER A 139 3.98 -3.63 14.89
C SER A 139 3.93 -2.66 13.70
N PRO A 140 2.73 -2.25 13.24
CA PRO A 140 2.59 -1.11 12.34
C PRO A 140 3.22 0.19 12.86
N GLN A 141 3.19 0.42 14.18
CA GLN A 141 3.90 1.54 14.80
C GLN A 141 5.42 1.43 14.60
N TYR A 142 6.00 0.23 14.70
CA TYR A 142 7.41 0.02 14.39
C TYR A 142 7.73 0.37 12.93
N LEU A 143 6.87 -0.06 11.99
CA LEU A 143 7.02 0.30 10.57
C LEU A 143 6.97 1.81 10.35
N TYR A 144 6.03 2.51 11.02
CA TYR A 144 5.95 3.96 10.98
C TYR A 144 7.22 4.63 11.49
N ASP A 145 7.67 4.22 12.69
CA ASP A 145 8.81 4.83 13.36
C ASP A 145 10.15 4.59 12.65
N ASN A 146 10.31 3.44 12.01
CA ASN A 146 11.57 3.03 11.43
C ASN A 146 11.66 3.16 9.91
N LEU A 147 10.53 3.36 9.22
CA LEU A 147 10.52 3.52 7.76
C LEU A 147 9.66 4.71 7.33
N VAL A 148 8.36 4.69 7.63
CA VAL A 148 7.38 5.58 6.99
C VAL A 148 7.68 7.04 7.25
N LYS A 149 7.88 7.44 8.51
CA LYS A 149 8.14 8.86 8.87
C LYS A 149 9.57 9.32 8.59
N VAL A 150 10.49 8.38 8.28
CA VAL A 150 11.94 8.67 8.22
C VAL A 150 12.35 9.30 6.89
N TYR A 151 11.71 8.88 5.79
CA TYR A 151 12.14 9.26 4.45
C TYR A 151 11.20 10.29 3.81
N PRO A 152 11.73 11.40 3.25
CA PRO A 152 10.92 12.48 2.67
C PRO A 152 10.20 12.08 1.38
N ASN A 153 10.66 11.04 0.72
CA ASN A 153 10.08 10.52 -0.51
C ASN A 153 8.93 9.53 -0.29
N ILE A 154 8.66 9.09 0.94
CA ILE A 154 7.45 8.29 1.22
C ILE A 154 6.24 9.21 1.26
N LYS A 155 5.24 8.93 0.41
CA LYS A 155 4.06 9.75 0.20
C LYS A 155 2.77 9.10 0.69
N MET A 156 2.65 7.77 0.53
CA MET A 156 1.41 7.06 0.84
C MET A 156 1.67 5.70 1.49
N VAL A 157 0.70 5.28 2.33
CA VAL A 157 0.64 3.92 2.88
C VAL A 157 -0.76 3.38 2.67
N PHE A 158 -0.87 2.18 2.11
CA PHE A 158 -2.12 1.45 1.95
C PHE A 158 -2.14 0.20 2.82
N SER A 159 -3.30 -0.04 3.45
CA SER A 159 -3.50 -1.21 4.31
C SER A 159 -4.94 -1.71 4.28
N GLY A 160 -5.12 -2.93 4.80
CA GLY A 160 -6.40 -3.58 5.03
C GLY A 160 -6.51 -4.09 6.47
N HIS A 161 -6.77 -5.38 6.63
CA HIS A 161 -6.81 -6.18 7.86
C HIS A 161 -8.03 -5.98 8.73
N VAL A 162 -8.41 -4.75 9.09
CA VAL A 162 -9.50 -4.47 10.04
C VAL A 162 -10.48 -3.42 9.52
N GLY A 163 -11.67 -3.37 10.10
CA GLY A 163 -12.64 -2.32 9.82
C GLY A 163 -13.20 -2.32 8.41
N GLN A 164 -13.53 -1.14 7.94
CA GLN A 164 -14.03 -0.91 6.58
C GLN A 164 -13.08 0.03 5.83
N ALA A 165 -13.18 1.33 6.05
CA ALA A 165 -12.31 2.32 5.46
C ALA A 165 -11.97 3.42 6.48
N ALA A 166 -10.70 3.83 6.47
CA ALA A 166 -10.22 4.98 7.21
C ALA A 166 -9.16 5.71 6.39
N ALA A 167 -8.85 6.93 6.78
CA ALA A 167 -7.76 7.70 6.20
C ALA A 167 -7.10 8.53 7.31
N ARG A 168 -5.80 8.75 7.16
CA ARG A 168 -4.96 9.49 8.11
C ARG A 168 -3.91 10.29 7.36
N GLU A 169 -3.55 11.44 7.91
CA GLU A 169 -2.42 12.25 7.48
C GLU A 169 -1.43 12.39 8.62
N ASP A 170 -0.15 12.21 8.28
CA ASP A 170 0.96 12.39 9.21
C ASP A 170 2.00 13.34 8.60
N THR A 171 2.85 13.89 9.45
CA THR A 171 4.03 14.64 9.04
C THR A 171 5.27 13.82 9.38
N GLY A 172 6.09 13.53 8.37
CA GLY A 172 7.38 12.87 8.55
C GLY A 172 8.40 13.77 9.25
N VAL A 173 9.52 13.17 9.66
CA VAL A 173 10.60 13.91 10.36
C VAL A 173 11.24 15.00 9.50
N ASN A 174 11.07 14.94 8.19
CA ASN A 174 11.57 15.94 7.24
C ASN A 174 10.50 16.98 6.85
N GLY A 175 9.35 17.02 7.55
CA GLY A 175 8.23 17.92 7.27
C GLY A 175 7.33 17.49 6.11
N ASN A 176 7.64 16.38 5.42
CA ASN A 176 6.83 15.86 4.33
C ASN A 176 5.49 15.29 4.82
N ARG A 177 4.43 15.49 4.04
CA ARG A 177 3.11 14.91 4.33
C ARG A 177 3.03 13.47 3.84
N ILE A 178 2.39 12.63 4.64
CA ILE A 178 2.20 11.19 4.39
C ILE A 178 0.72 10.88 4.49
N PHE A 179 0.16 10.29 3.45
CA PHE A 179 -1.27 9.97 3.36
C PHE A 179 -1.49 8.47 3.50
N SER A 180 -2.15 8.05 4.56
CA SER A 180 -2.41 6.64 4.85
C SER A 180 -3.88 6.30 4.65
N TYR A 181 -4.15 5.16 4.00
CA TYR A 181 -5.49 4.69 3.68
C TYR A 181 -5.69 3.25 4.12
N LEU A 182 -6.80 3.01 4.80
CA LEU A 182 -7.31 1.69 5.15
C LEU A 182 -8.48 1.33 4.24
N GLY A 183 -8.51 0.09 3.72
CA GLY A 183 -9.66 -0.48 3.03
C GLY A 183 -9.71 -1.99 3.25
N ALA A 184 -10.61 -2.48 4.10
CA ALA A 184 -10.72 -3.90 4.44
C ALA A 184 -12.04 -4.55 3.97
N PHE A 185 -13.18 -4.08 4.43
CA PHE A 185 -14.52 -4.53 4.02
C PHE A 185 -14.73 -6.06 4.10
N HIS A 186 -14.19 -6.73 5.11
CA HIS A 186 -14.16 -8.20 5.22
C HIS A 186 -15.53 -8.89 5.11
N SER A 187 -16.58 -8.25 5.56
CA SER A 187 -17.94 -8.81 5.54
C SER A 187 -18.69 -8.47 4.25
N ASN A 188 -18.04 -7.79 3.30
CA ASN A 188 -18.70 -7.34 2.10
C ASN A 188 -18.41 -8.25 0.91
N VAL A 189 -19.46 -8.78 0.31
CA VAL A 189 -19.40 -9.69 -0.84
C VAL A 189 -19.27 -8.96 -2.19
N THR A 190 -19.29 -7.62 -2.18
CA THR A 190 -19.29 -6.81 -3.41
C THR A 190 -17.89 -6.45 -3.89
N ASN A 191 -16.84 -6.94 -3.24
CA ASN A 191 -15.43 -6.66 -3.55
C ASN A 191 -15.17 -5.17 -3.78
N PRO A 192 -15.43 -4.30 -2.79
CA PRO A 192 -15.19 -2.88 -2.97
C PRO A 192 -13.70 -2.61 -3.12
N VAL A 193 -13.38 -1.65 -3.97
CA VAL A 193 -12.03 -1.21 -4.27
C VAL A 193 -11.88 0.28 -3.99
N ARG A 194 -10.72 0.70 -3.50
CA ARG A 194 -10.39 2.12 -3.39
C ARG A 194 -9.75 2.59 -4.69
N ILE A 195 -10.29 3.66 -5.24
CA ILE A 195 -9.72 4.38 -6.38
C ILE A 195 -9.12 5.68 -5.87
N LEU A 196 -7.88 5.95 -6.26
CA LEU A 196 -7.25 7.25 -6.04
C LEU A 196 -7.06 7.98 -7.36
N GLU A 197 -7.43 9.25 -7.37
CA GLU A 197 -7.08 10.19 -8.41
C GLU A 197 -6.01 11.14 -7.84
N ILE A 198 -4.85 11.17 -8.48
CA ILE A 198 -3.70 11.97 -8.04
C ILE A 198 -3.42 13.03 -9.11
N ASP A 199 -3.53 14.31 -8.73
CA ASP A 199 -3.03 15.40 -9.55
C ASP A 199 -1.67 15.84 -9.01
N THR A 200 -0.62 15.44 -9.72
CA THR A 200 0.76 15.74 -9.31
C THR A 200 1.13 17.21 -9.47
N ARG A 201 0.39 17.99 -10.29
CA ARG A 201 0.63 19.42 -10.48
C ARG A 201 -0.05 20.23 -9.39
N ALA A 202 -1.32 19.93 -9.14
CA ALA A 202 -2.09 20.58 -8.07
C ALA A 202 -1.74 20.07 -6.68
N GLY A 203 -1.05 18.95 -6.57
CA GLY A 203 -0.76 18.30 -5.29
C GLY A 203 -2.03 17.82 -4.59
N THR A 204 -3.02 17.33 -5.34
CA THR A 204 -4.29 16.88 -4.77
C THR A 204 -4.48 15.37 -4.89
N LEU A 205 -5.13 14.81 -3.88
CA LEU A 205 -5.56 13.42 -3.81
C LEU A 205 -7.06 13.36 -3.65
N LYS A 206 -7.74 12.60 -4.51
CA LYS A 206 -9.15 12.23 -4.33
C LYS A 206 -9.23 10.72 -4.21
N SER A 207 -9.98 10.26 -3.23
CA SER A 207 -10.16 8.85 -2.93
C SER A 207 -11.64 8.52 -2.83
N ALA A 208 -12.08 7.49 -3.55
CA ALA A 208 -13.45 6.98 -3.51
C ALA A 208 -13.45 5.46 -3.35
N ILE A 209 -14.51 4.91 -2.77
CA ILE A 209 -14.73 3.47 -2.72
C ILE A 209 -15.77 3.09 -3.77
N HIS A 210 -15.38 2.22 -4.67
CA HIS A 210 -16.25 1.65 -5.68
C HIS A 210 -16.60 0.22 -5.32
N ALA A 211 -17.87 -0.15 -5.49
CA ALA A 211 -18.38 -1.52 -5.39
C ALA A 211 -18.81 -1.98 -6.80
N PRO A 212 -17.89 -2.51 -7.63
CA PRO A 212 -18.13 -2.76 -9.05
C PRO A 212 -19.30 -3.71 -9.32
N SER A 213 -19.46 -4.75 -8.49
CA SER A 213 -20.56 -5.71 -8.63
C SER A 213 -21.94 -5.11 -8.43
N LEU A 214 -22.04 -3.93 -7.78
CA LEU A 214 -23.28 -3.18 -7.58
C LEU A 214 -23.39 -1.98 -8.51
N GLY A 215 -22.35 -1.64 -9.26
CA GLY A 215 -22.26 -0.38 -10.01
C GLY A 215 -22.34 0.85 -9.10
N ALA A 216 -21.95 0.73 -7.82
CA ALA A 216 -22.14 1.77 -6.80
C ALA A 216 -20.82 2.41 -6.37
N ILE A 217 -20.89 3.69 -6.00
CA ILE A 217 -19.83 4.43 -5.31
C ILE A 217 -20.29 4.71 -3.89
N TRP A 218 -19.45 4.41 -2.92
CA TRP A 218 -19.75 4.61 -1.50
C TRP A 218 -19.20 5.95 -1.01
N THR A 219 -19.94 6.99 -1.29
CA THR A 219 -19.53 8.39 -1.09
C THR A 219 -19.23 8.75 0.37
N GLN A 220 -19.74 7.99 1.36
CA GLN A 220 -19.42 8.19 2.78
C GLN A 220 -17.93 7.98 3.09
N TYR A 221 -17.20 7.33 2.22
CA TYR A 221 -15.77 7.09 2.34
C TYR A 221 -14.90 7.99 1.45
N ASP A 222 -15.53 8.91 0.72
CA ASP A 222 -14.80 9.85 -0.13
C ASP A 222 -13.89 10.74 0.71
N ARG A 223 -12.72 10.99 0.18
CA ARG A 223 -11.75 11.94 0.75
C ARG A 223 -11.15 12.77 -0.37
N SER A 224 -11.01 14.06 -0.11
CA SER A 224 -10.27 14.97 -0.96
C SER A 224 -9.28 15.72 -0.10
N THR A 225 -8.01 15.63 -0.42
CA THR A 225 -6.91 16.26 0.29
C THR A 225 -6.02 17.03 -0.69
N SER A 226 -5.34 18.05 -0.18
CA SER A 226 -4.33 18.82 -0.91
C SER A 226 -3.00 18.80 -0.15
N GLY A 227 -1.94 19.26 -0.80
CA GLY A 227 -0.62 19.33 -0.19
C GLY A 227 0.20 18.03 -0.35
N LEU A 228 -0.11 17.22 -1.37
CA LEU A 228 0.81 16.19 -1.84
C LEU A 228 1.98 16.87 -2.54
N GLU A 229 3.14 16.79 -1.95
CA GLU A 229 4.40 17.26 -2.53
C GLU A 229 5.09 16.09 -3.23
N VAL A 230 5.13 16.12 -4.55
CA VAL A 230 5.85 15.10 -5.35
C VAL A 230 7.27 15.56 -5.65
N ILE A 231 8.19 14.61 -5.67
CA ILE A 231 9.56 14.77 -6.18
C ILE A 231 9.50 14.68 -7.70
N ARG A 232 10.21 15.58 -8.39
CA ARG A 232 10.25 15.68 -9.86
C ARG A 232 11.66 15.44 -10.39
#